data_9d5bd080ca27f923b8d1d3201b817a1c
#
_entry.id   9d5bd080ca27f923b8d1d3201b817a1c
#
_cell.length_a   1.000
_cell.length_b   1.000
_cell.length_c   1.000
_cell.angle_alpha   90.00
_cell.angle_beta   90.00
_cell.angle_gamma   90.00
#
_symmetry.space_group_name_H-M   'P 1'
#
loop_
_entity.id
_entity.type
_entity.pdbx_description
1 polymer ?
#
loop_
_entity_poly.entity_id
_entity_poly.type
_entity_poly.pdbx_seq_one_letter_code
_entity_poly.pdbx_strand_id
1 'polypeptide(L)'
;MIVARFPGPEALTEAVRQLRAAGVPVDTRTPVALPDDAEAGSRLPLLVLLVALAGAAGAFGMQWYANAVSYPMIVGGRPAFFWTSYIVFALETGFLAGALTVFAGFFASNGLPRLYEPSDESEALRDASRDGWFLLTDGPDAAARRALRGLHPLLVEAVPPESGP
;
A
#
# COMPACT_ATOMS: atom_id res chain seq x y z
N MET A 1 -10.09 -13.27 -16.09
CA MET A 1 -9.89 -11.84 -15.88
C MET A 1 -10.15 -11.06 -17.17
N ILE A 2 -10.82 -9.91 -17.12
CA ILE A 2 -11.04 -9.05 -18.29
C ILE A 2 -10.26 -7.77 -18.07
N VAL A 3 -9.50 -7.35 -19.08
CA VAL A 3 -8.77 -6.11 -19.13
C VAL A 3 -9.42 -5.18 -20.13
N ALA A 4 -9.81 -3.98 -19.72
CA ALA A 4 -10.42 -2.98 -20.59
C ALA A 4 -9.59 -1.68 -20.56
N ARG A 5 -9.27 -1.12 -21.74
CA ARG A 5 -8.54 0.15 -21.87
C ARG A 5 -9.53 1.29 -22.16
N PHE A 6 -9.35 2.40 -21.49
CA PHE A 6 -10.15 3.62 -21.66
C PHE A 6 -9.31 4.76 -22.24
N PRO A 7 -9.95 5.75 -22.89
CA PRO A 7 -9.25 6.88 -23.54
C PRO A 7 -8.69 7.90 -22.55
N GLY A 8 -9.14 7.89 -21.28
CA GLY A 8 -8.69 8.87 -20.30
C GLY A 8 -9.25 8.63 -18.90
N PRO A 9 -8.82 9.45 -17.92
CA PRO A 9 -9.17 9.27 -16.51
C PRO A 9 -10.67 9.40 -16.24
N GLU A 10 -11.36 10.33 -16.90
CA GLU A 10 -12.79 10.59 -16.69
C GLU A 10 -13.64 9.38 -17.09
N ALA A 11 -13.35 8.81 -18.27
CA ALA A 11 -14.05 7.64 -18.78
C ALA A 11 -13.80 6.41 -17.89
N LEU A 12 -12.58 6.25 -17.37
CA LEU A 12 -12.24 5.18 -16.46
C LEU A 12 -12.94 5.34 -15.09
N THR A 13 -12.93 6.55 -14.52
CA THR A 13 -13.60 6.82 -13.24
C THR A 13 -15.10 6.54 -13.32
N GLU A 14 -15.74 6.94 -14.41
CA GLU A 14 -17.16 6.63 -14.64
C GLU A 14 -17.40 5.12 -14.75
N ALA A 15 -16.53 4.41 -15.47
CA ALA A 15 -16.60 2.95 -15.60
C ALA A 15 -16.43 2.24 -14.25
N VAL A 16 -15.46 2.65 -13.44
CA VAL A 16 -15.23 2.13 -12.08
C VAL A 16 -16.47 2.33 -11.21
N ARG A 17 -17.05 3.54 -11.23
CA ARG A 17 -18.24 3.87 -10.44
C ARG A 17 -19.42 2.99 -10.81
N GLN A 18 -19.68 2.81 -12.11
CA GLN A 18 -20.81 2.00 -12.58
C GLN A 18 -20.63 0.52 -12.26
N LEU A 19 -19.42 -0.02 -12.42
CA LEU A 19 -19.11 -1.42 -12.11
C LEU A 19 -19.17 -1.70 -10.61
N ARG A 20 -18.64 -0.80 -9.78
CA ARG A 20 -18.76 -0.90 -8.31
C ARG A 20 -20.23 -0.83 -7.87
N ALA A 21 -21.04 0.04 -8.47
CA ALA A 21 -22.47 0.10 -8.20
C ALA A 21 -23.21 -1.17 -8.61
N ALA A 22 -22.74 -1.89 -9.63
CA ALA A 22 -23.24 -3.19 -10.05
C ALA A 22 -22.70 -4.37 -9.21
N GLY A 23 -21.89 -4.11 -8.18
CA GLY A 23 -21.31 -5.14 -7.32
C GLY A 23 -20.21 -5.97 -7.98
N VAL A 24 -19.64 -5.49 -9.09
CA VAL A 24 -18.54 -6.17 -9.78
C VAL A 24 -17.20 -5.71 -9.16
N PRO A 25 -16.33 -6.63 -8.70
CA PRO A 25 -15.02 -6.27 -8.22
C PRO A 25 -14.16 -5.72 -9.37
N VAL A 26 -13.60 -4.55 -9.15
CA VAL A 26 -12.76 -3.88 -10.14
C VAL A 26 -11.44 -3.44 -9.50
N ASP A 27 -10.35 -3.70 -10.20
CA ASP A 27 -9.04 -3.14 -9.94
C ASP A 27 -8.64 -2.20 -11.09
N THR A 28 -7.79 -1.23 -10.81
CA THR A 28 -7.38 -0.23 -11.81
C THR A 28 -5.86 -0.18 -11.91
N ARG A 29 -5.36 -0.09 -13.13
CA ARG A 29 -3.95 0.15 -13.41
C ARG A 29 -3.83 1.46 -14.20
N THR A 30 -3.28 2.47 -13.55
CA THR A 30 -3.24 3.84 -14.08
C THR A 30 -1.89 4.49 -13.81
N PRO A 31 -1.39 5.37 -14.69
CA PRO A 31 -0.12 6.07 -14.48
C PRO A 31 -0.18 7.07 -13.33
N VAL A 32 -1.38 7.55 -12.96
CA VAL A 32 -1.63 8.48 -11.85
C VAL A 32 -2.81 7.96 -11.04
N ALA A 33 -2.73 8.05 -9.71
CA ALA A 33 -3.82 7.62 -8.83
C ALA A 33 -5.12 8.37 -9.16
N LEU A 34 -6.22 7.61 -9.23
CA LEU A 34 -7.55 8.20 -9.40
C LEU A 34 -8.01 8.89 -8.12
N PRO A 35 -8.82 9.97 -8.21
CA PRO A 35 -9.33 10.67 -7.03
C PRO A 35 -10.06 9.76 -6.04
N ASP A 36 -10.86 8.83 -6.54
CA ASP A 36 -11.64 7.86 -5.74
C ASP A 36 -10.75 6.85 -4.99
N ASP A 37 -9.56 6.54 -5.51
CA ASP A 37 -8.62 5.63 -4.84
C ASP A 37 -7.89 6.33 -3.68
N ALA A 38 -7.77 7.65 -3.71
CA ALA A 38 -7.19 8.44 -2.63
C ALA A 38 -8.09 8.50 -1.37
N GLU A 39 -9.41 8.30 -1.51
CA GLU A 39 -10.36 8.27 -0.40
C GLU A 39 -10.39 6.94 0.36
N ALA A 40 -9.86 5.88 -0.20
CA ALA A 40 -9.66 4.61 0.52
C ALA A 40 -8.52 4.75 1.53
N GLY A 41 -8.79 5.48 2.61
CA GLY A 41 -7.82 5.81 3.67
C GLY A 41 -7.15 4.57 4.23
N SER A 42 -5.90 4.35 3.87
CA SER A 42 -5.09 3.29 4.45
C SER A 42 -4.85 3.58 5.94
N ARG A 43 -5.00 2.57 6.79
CA ARG A 43 -4.64 2.65 8.22
C ARG A 43 -3.13 2.50 8.44
N LEU A 44 -2.37 2.20 7.39
CA LEU A 44 -0.93 2.00 7.48
C LEU A 44 -0.17 3.22 8.05
N PRO A 45 -0.44 4.48 7.65
CA PRO A 45 0.24 5.64 8.22
C PRO A 45 0.02 5.78 9.74
N LEU A 46 -1.18 5.51 10.21
CA LEU A 46 -1.48 5.54 11.65
C LEU A 46 -0.73 4.42 12.39
N LEU A 47 -0.71 3.21 11.83
CA LEU A 47 0.04 2.09 12.41
C LEU A 47 1.53 2.41 12.50
N VAL A 48 2.12 2.96 11.42
CA VAL A 48 3.53 3.39 11.38
C VAL A 48 3.83 4.40 12.48
N LEU A 49 2.98 5.43 12.63
CA LEU A 49 3.13 6.44 13.67
C LEU A 49 3.09 5.82 15.07
N LEU A 50 2.11 4.95 15.34
CA LEU A 50 1.96 4.32 16.66
C LEU A 50 3.15 3.42 16.99
N VAL A 51 3.64 2.64 16.04
CA VAL A 51 4.80 1.75 16.24
C VAL A 51 6.08 2.56 16.42
N ALA A 52 6.27 3.64 15.65
CA ALA A 52 7.41 4.53 15.80
C ALA A 52 7.44 5.20 17.18
N LEU A 53 6.29 5.72 17.64
CA LEU A 53 6.17 6.32 18.97
C LEU A 53 6.39 5.31 20.09
N ALA A 54 5.86 4.10 19.95
CA ALA A 54 6.05 3.02 20.92
C ALA A 54 7.52 2.58 20.98
N GLY A 55 8.19 2.48 19.82
CA GLY A 55 9.62 2.18 19.74
C GLY A 55 10.49 3.26 20.41
N ALA A 56 10.19 4.52 20.12
CA ALA A 56 10.90 5.65 20.74
C ALA A 56 10.68 5.69 22.26
N ALA A 57 9.45 5.53 22.73
CA ALA A 57 9.12 5.52 24.16
C ALA A 57 9.77 4.33 24.88
N GLY A 58 9.75 3.14 24.27
CA GLY A 58 10.42 1.95 24.78
C GLY A 58 11.92 2.12 24.92
N ALA A 59 12.57 2.65 23.88
CA ALA A 59 14.01 2.91 23.88
C ALA A 59 14.40 3.97 24.93
N PHE A 60 13.62 5.03 25.06
CA PHE A 60 13.80 6.05 26.10
C PHE A 60 13.66 5.44 27.50
N GLY A 61 12.59 4.68 27.73
CA GLY A 61 12.33 4.02 29.00
C GLY A 61 13.41 3.01 29.37
N MET A 62 13.92 2.24 28.40
CA MET A 62 15.00 1.29 28.60
C MET A 62 16.29 1.99 29.02
N GLN A 63 16.63 3.10 28.36
CA GLN A 63 17.82 3.87 28.76
C GLN A 63 17.68 4.51 30.14
N TRP A 64 16.50 5.07 30.43
CA TRP A 64 16.22 5.60 31.76
C TRP A 64 16.37 4.49 32.82
N TYR A 65 15.77 3.35 32.62
CA TYR A 65 15.89 2.22 33.55
C TYR A 65 17.34 1.76 33.74
N ALA A 66 18.07 1.57 32.64
CA ALA A 66 19.45 1.10 32.68
C ALA A 66 20.38 2.10 33.40
N ASN A 67 20.24 3.40 33.16
CA ASN A 67 21.18 4.42 33.66
C ASN A 67 20.79 5.00 35.01
N ALA A 68 19.50 5.12 35.29
CA ALA A 68 19.01 5.78 36.51
C ALA A 68 18.59 4.79 37.62
N VAL A 69 18.19 3.56 37.24
CA VAL A 69 17.61 2.59 38.19
C VAL A 69 18.54 1.37 38.38
N SER A 70 18.87 0.68 37.28
CA SER A 70 19.62 -0.58 37.34
C SER A 70 21.11 -0.41 37.61
N TYR A 71 21.73 0.58 36.98
CA TYR A 71 23.18 0.82 37.08
C TYR A 71 23.51 2.30 37.16
N PRO A 72 23.21 2.97 38.29
CA PRO A 72 23.44 4.40 38.43
C PRO A 72 24.95 4.69 38.58
N MET A 73 25.67 4.80 37.47
CA MET A 73 27.06 5.22 37.46
C MET A 73 27.18 6.70 37.19
N ILE A 74 27.61 7.46 38.20
CA ILE A 74 27.89 8.88 38.08
C ILE A 74 29.36 9.07 37.64
N VAL A 75 29.56 9.32 36.34
CA VAL A 75 30.91 9.59 35.79
C VAL A 75 31.04 11.09 35.49
N GLY A 76 32.08 11.71 36.04
CA GLY A 76 32.41 13.10 35.74
C GLY A 76 31.37 14.13 36.19
N GLY A 77 30.59 13.86 37.28
CA GLY A 77 29.58 14.77 37.80
C GLY A 77 28.29 14.87 36.98
N ARG A 78 28.11 14.00 35.95
CA ARG A 78 26.88 13.97 35.16
C ARG A 78 25.76 13.35 36.01
N PRO A 79 24.57 13.97 36.07
CA PRO A 79 23.43 13.35 36.77
C PRO A 79 23.03 12.01 36.13
N ALA A 80 22.61 11.05 36.95
CA ALA A 80 22.20 9.73 36.46
C ALA A 80 21.03 9.81 35.45
N PHE A 81 20.18 10.81 35.55
CA PHE A 81 19.10 11.11 34.59
C PHE A 81 19.47 12.28 33.69
N PHE A 82 20.25 12.04 32.66
CA PHE A 82 20.56 13.01 31.60
C PHE A 82 19.69 12.73 30.38
N TRP A 83 18.42 13.06 30.46
CA TRP A 83 17.38 12.73 29.48
C TRP A 83 17.68 13.21 28.05
N THR A 84 18.44 14.30 27.86
CA THR A 84 18.77 14.83 26.55
C THR A 84 19.60 13.85 25.71
N SER A 85 20.46 13.04 26.33
CA SER A 85 21.22 12.02 25.62
C SER A 85 20.37 10.82 25.21
N TYR A 86 19.25 10.58 25.89
CA TYR A 86 18.35 9.48 25.58
C TYR A 86 17.47 9.76 24.36
N ILE A 87 17.22 11.04 24.05
CA ILE A 87 16.37 11.45 22.94
C ILE A 87 16.93 10.96 21.61
N VAL A 88 18.25 11.10 21.38
CA VAL A 88 18.87 10.73 20.11
C VAL A 88 18.63 9.25 19.80
N PHE A 89 18.94 8.38 20.74
CA PHE A 89 18.74 6.94 20.59
C PHE A 89 17.26 6.56 20.50
N ALA A 90 16.41 7.26 21.26
CA ALA A 90 14.95 7.05 21.20
C ALA A 90 14.40 7.37 19.80
N LEU A 91 14.84 8.49 19.19
CA LEU A 91 14.45 8.88 17.84
C LEU A 91 14.96 7.88 16.81
N GLU A 92 16.23 7.45 16.89
CA GLU A 92 16.78 6.44 15.97
C GLU A 92 15.98 5.15 16.02
N THR A 93 15.69 4.64 17.22
CA THR A 93 14.89 3.42 17.40
C THR A 93 13.47 3.61 16.90
N GLY A 94 12.86 4.77 17.14
CA GLY A 94 11.53 5.09 16.63
C GLY A 94 11.49 5.13 15.10
N PHE A 95 12.45 5.79 14.46
CA PHE A 95 12.54 5.83 13.01
C PHE A 95 12.79 4.45 12.40
N LEU A 96 13.66 3.65 13.01
CA LEU A 96 13.90 2.27 12.57
C LEU A 96 12.61 1.42 12.68
N ALA A 97 11.91 1.50 13.80
CA ALA A 97 10.65 0.79 13.99
C ALA A 97 9.58 1.23 12.97
N GLY A 98 9.48 2.53 12.70
CA GLY A 98 8.61 3.07 11.67
C GLY A 98 8.98 2.58 10.27
N ALA A 99 10.25 2.63 9.90
CA ALA A 99 10.74 2.17 8.60
C ALA A 99 10.47 0.68 8.38
N LEU A 100 10.73 -0.16 9.38
CA LEU A 100 10.42 -1.59 9.31
C LEU A 100 8.91 -1.84 9.18
N THR A 101 8.09 -1.04 9.84
CA THR A 101 6.63 -1.14 9.74
C THR A 101 6.14 -0.75 8.35
N VAL A 102 6.69 0.31 7.74
CA VAL A 102 6.36 0.68 6.34
C VAL A 102 6.75 -0.45 5.41
N PHE A 103 7.97 -0.96 5.55
CA PHE A 103 8.49 -2.04 4.71
C PHE A 103 7.60 -3.30 4.81
N ALA A 104 7.36 -3.79 6.02
CA ALA A 104 6.51 -4.96 6.24
C ALA A 104 5.06 -4.71 5.78
N GLY A 105 4.52 -3.52 6.06
CA GLY A 105 3.18 -3.13 5.66
C GLY A 105 3.03 -3.05 4.14
N PHE A 106 4.03 -2.56 3.43
CA PHE A 106 4.04 -2.55 1.96
C PHE A 106 3.98 -3.98 1.40
N PHE A 107 4.81 -4.89 1.89
CA PHE A 107 4.79 -6.28 1.44
C PHE A 107 3.47 -6.98 1.77
N ALA A 108 2.96 -6.79 2.99
CA ALA A 108 1.70 -7.37 3.42
C ALA A 108 0.50 -6.83 2.62
N SER A 109 0.46 -5.51 2.36
CA SER A 109 -0.65 -4.89 1.62
C SER A 109 -0.68 -5.30 0.15
N ASN A 110 0.49 -5.54 -0.44
CA ASN A 110 0.59 -5.96 -1.84
C ASN A 110 0.60 -7.48 -2.02
N GLY A 111 0.52 -8.26 -0.93
CA GLY A 111 0.56 -9.72 -0.99
C GLY A 111 1.86 -10.28 -1.57
N LEU A 112 2.97 -9.55 -1.43
CA LEU A 112 4.28 -9.97 -1.91
C LEU A 112 4.93 -10.99 -0.94
N PRO A 113 5.72 -11.96 -1.42
CA PRO A 113 6.17 -12.15 -2.82
C PRO A 113 5.12 -12.89 -3.67
N ARG A 114 4.73 -12.30 -4.81
CA ARG A 114 4.00 -12.99 -5.87
C ARG A 114 4.97 -13.33 -6.97
N LEU A 115 5.17 -14.62 -7.23
CA LEU A 115 6.10 -15.10 -8.25
C LEU A 115 5.53 -15.05 -9.66
N TYR A 116 4.21 -14.99 -9.77
CA TYR A 116 3.48 -14.95 -11.02
C TYR A 116 2.17 -14.17 -10.85
N GLU A 117 1.86 -13.30 -11.79
CA GLU A 117 0.60 -12.60 -11.88
C GLU A 117 0.06 -12.70 -13.32
N PRO A 118 -1.18 -13.21 -13.53
CA PRO A 118 -1.74 -13.39 -14.88
C PRO A 118 -1.81 -12.10 -15.70
N SER A 119 -1.88 -10.95 -15.02
CA SER A 119 -1.85 -9.63 -15.66
C SER A 119 -0.55 -9.35 -16.43
N ASP A 120 0.57 -9.99 -16.07
CA ASP A 120 1.86 -9.78 -16.72
C ASP A 120 1.92 -10.38 -18.15
N GLU A 121 1.02 -11.29 -18.47
CA GLU A 121 0.89 -11.88 -19.82
C GLU A 121 0.20 -10.94 -20.82
N SER A 122 -0.55 -9.95 -20.35
CA SER A 122 -1.21 -9.00 -21.25
C SER A 122 -0.22 -7.98 -21.79
N GLU A 123 -0.03 -7.99 -23.12
CA GLU A 123 0.79 -6.95 -23.80
C GLU A 123 0.20 -5.55 -23.60
N ALA A 124 -1.12 -5.43 -23.51
CA ALA A 124 -1.78 -4.15 -23.27
C ALA A 124 -1.39 -3.53 -21.93
N LEU A 125 -1.23 -4.35 -20.88
CA LEU A 125 -0.88 -3.86 -19.54
C LEU A 125 0.58 -3.42 -19.41
N ARG A 126 1.47 -3.83 -20.31
CA ARG A 126 2.86 -3.34 -20.34
C ARG A 126 2.94 -1.83 -20.58
N ASP A 127 1.95 -1.27 -21.27
CA ASP A 127 1.84 0.16 -21.52
C ASP A 127 1.10 0.92 -20.40
N ALA A 128 0.59 0.24 -19.37
CA ALA A 128 -0.16 0.86 -18.28
C ALA A 128 0.63 1.93 -17.52
N SER A 129 1.95 1.75 -17.39
CA SER A 129 2.83 2.71 -16.71
C SER A 129 3.17 3.95 -17.57
N ARG A 130 2.87 3.92 -18.88
CA ARG A 130 3.20 5.02 -19.80
C ARG A 130 2.02 5.93 -20.06
N ASP A 131 0.94 5.38 -20.62
CA ASP A 131 -0.20 6.17 -21.11
C ASP A 131 -1.50 5.34 -21.15
N GLY A 132 -1.62 4.34 -20.30
CA GLY A 132 -2.74 3.42 -20.31
C GLY A 132 -3.66 3.60 -19.11
N TRP A 133 -4.96 3.77 -19.36
CA TRP A 133 -6.01 3.78 -18.36
C TRP A 133 -6.75 2.45 -18.43
N PHE A 134 -6.36 1.51 -17.53
CA PHE A 134 -6.86 0.15 -17.56
C PHE A 134 -7.74 -0.17 -16.38
N LEU A 135 -8.79 -0.92 -16.67
CA LEU A 135 -9.69 -1.53 -15.70
C LEU A 135 -9.56 -3.04 -15.80
N LEU A 136 -9.35 -3.68 -14.66
CA LEU A 136 -9.27 -5.12 -14.52
C LEU A 136 -10.47 -5.61 -13.71
N THR A 137 -11.09 -6.72 -14.13
CA THR A 137 -12.16 -7.33 -13.37
C THR A 137 -12.06 -8.85 -13.43
N ASP A 138 -12.20 -9.49 -12.26
CA ASP A 138 -12.25 -10.94 -12.10
C ASP A 138 -13.71 -11.46 -12.01
N GLY A 139 -14.68 -10.60 -12.25
CA GLY A 139 -16.09 -10.95 -12.20
C GLY A 139 -16.49 -11.95 -13.30
N PRO A 140 -17.68 -12.58 -13.16
CA PRO A 140 -18.20 -13.48 -14.17
C PRO A 140 -18.27 -12.75 -15.51
N ASP A 141 -17.59 -13.29 -16.51
CA ASP A 141 -17.36 -12.69 -17.84
C ASP A 141 -18.60 -12.06 -18.47
N ALA A 142 -19.76 -12.67 -18.27
CA ALA A 142 -21.01 -12.19 -18.86
C ALA A 142 -21.57 -10.91 -18.21
N ALA A 143 -21.37 -10.71 -16.91
CA ALA A 143 -21.82 -9.51 -16.19
C ALA A 143 -20.87 -8.34 -16.46
N ALA A 144 -19.56 -8.58 -16.37
CA ALA A 144 -18.52 -7.60 -16.66
C ALA A 144 -18.62 -7.13 -18.12
N ARG A 145 -18.76 -8.03 -19.09
CA ARG A 145 -18.93 -7.70 -20.51
C ARG A 145 -20.20 -6.91 -20.78
N ARG A 146 -21.33 -7.20 -20.09
CA ARG A 146 -22.56 -6.43 -20.22
C ARG A 146 -22.41 -5.00 -19.73
N ALA A 147 -21.78 -4.84 -18.56
CA ALA A 147 -21.52 -3.52 -18.00
C ALA A 147 -20.56 -2.68 -18.86
N LEU A 148 -19.52 -3.32 -19.42
CA LEU A 148 -18.55 -2.66 -20.29
C LEU A 148 -19.12 -2.23 -21.65
N ARG A 149 -20.17 -2.89 -22.18
CA ARG A 149 -20.75 -2.55 -23.49
C ARG A 149 -21.31 -1.14 -23.58
N GLY A 150 -21.74 -0.55 -22.46
CA GLY A 150 -22.24 0.83 -22.39
C GLY A 150 -21.16 1.89 -22.25
N LEU A 151 -19.92 1.49 -22.04
CA LEU A 151 -18.82 2.39 -21.62
C LEU A 151 -17.78 2.68 -22.70
N HIS A 152 -17.94 2.10 -23.91
CA HIS A 152 -17.08 2.31 -25.09
C HIS A 152 -15.58 2.21 -24.79
N PRO A 153 -15.08 1.11 -24.23
CA PRO A 153 -13.66 0.90 -24.03
C PRO A 153 -12.95 0.83 -25.39
N LEU A 154 -11.69 1.32 -25.46
CA LEU A 154 -10.87 1.26 -26.66
C LEU A 154 -10.42 -0.16 -26.99
N LEU A 155 -10.19 -0.97 -25.97
CA LEU A 155 -9.77 -2.37 -26.06
C LEU A 155 -10.44 -3.17 -24.94
N VAL A 156 -10.85 -4.39 -25.24
CA VAL A 156 -11.29 -5.38 -24.25
C VAL A 156 -10.56 -6.68 -24.54
N GLU A 157 -9.69 -7.07 -23.66
CA GLU A 157 -8.93 -8.32 -23.73
C GLU A 157 -9.38 -9.26 -22.62
N ALA A 158 -9.58 -10.52 -22.96
CA ALA A 158 -9.84 -11.57 -21.96
C ALA A 158 -8.52 -12.31 -21.69
N VAL A 159 -7.99 -12.15 -20.50
CA VAL A 159 -6.81 -12.91 -20.06
C VAL A 159 -7.34 -14.21 -19.42
N PRO A 160 -6.83 -15.39 -19.82
CA PRO A 160 -7.26 -16.65 -19.24
C PRO A 160 -7.10 -16.63 -17.72
N PRO A 161 -8.05 -17.23 -16.98
CA PRO A 161 -7.87 -17.39 -15.53
C PRO A 161 -6.68 -18.32 -15.30
N GLU A 162 -5.98 -18.04 -14.18
CA GLU A 162 -4.88 -18.86 -13.70
C GLU A 162 -5.22 -20.35 -13.83
N SER A 163 -4.49 -21.07 -14.66
CA SER A 163 -4.47 -22.52 -14.61
C SER A 163 -3.64 -22.90 -13.37
N GLY A 164 -4.32 -22.96 -12.22
CA GLY A 164 -3.69 -23.44 -10.98
C GLY A 164 -3.06 -24.82 -11.20
N PRO A 165 -1.99 -25.11 -10.46
CA PRO A 165 -1.32 -26.40 -10.50
C PRO A 165 -2.23 -27.53 -10.05
#